data_bdf73394e258a73a93a9f26be8b613b1
#
_entry.id   bdf73394e258a73a93a9f26be8b613b1
#
_cell.length_a   1.000
_cell.length_b   1.000
_cell.length_c   1.000
_cell.angle_alpha   90.00
_cell.angle_beta   90.00
_cell.angle_gamma   90.00
#
_symmetry.space_group_name_H-M   'P 1'
#
loop_
_entity.id
_entity.type
_entity.pdbx_description
1 polymer ?
#
loop_
_entity_poly.entity_id
_entity_poly.type
_entity_poly.pdbx_seq_one_letter_code
_entity_poly.pdbx_strand_id
1 'polypeptide(L)'
;MVVGQRNPVYKIRSCDGQILVVQDWVIAQSKCLSIVFAYQNVPAPPLQTSVCSLVLKKVIEWCSQHRHDNADQVYRNIPNWDAQFLQDNKGILLHLIEAAFRLEIRGLLSIACKAVSIMSGRSVRDVKLRLRVGGLGDEDDDFEDDDILEQDEEEEDGDDAERLPPIPAA
;
A
#
# COMPACT_ATOMS: atom_id res chain seq x y z
N MET A 1 -43.63 -8.43 -11.43
CA MET A 1 -42.60 -7.83 -12.32
C MET A 1 -41.37 -7.57 -11.47
N VAL A 2 -40.36 -8.40 -11.59
CA VAL A 2 -39.08 -8.16 -10.89
C VAL A 2 -38.37 -7.08 -11.68
N VAL A 3 -38.36 -5.86 -11.13
CA VAL A 3 -37.53 -4.78 -11.65
C VAL A 3 -36.07 -5.18 -11.38
N GLY A 4 -35.40 -5.69 -12.39
CA GLY A 4 -33.97 -6.01 -12.31
C GLY A 4 -33.22 -4.75 -11.89
N GLN A 5 -32.70 -4.72 -10.67
CA GLN A 5 -31.73 -3.71 -10.23
C GLN A 5 -30.55 -3.80 -11.18
N ARG A 6 -30.50 -2.90 -12.15
CA ARG A 6 -29.29 -2.69 -12.94
C ARG A 6 -28.29 -2.04 -12.00
N ASN A 7 -27.31 -2.83 -11.56
CA ASN A 7 -26.19 -2.25 -10.82
C ASN A 7 -25.59 -1.13 -11.66
N PRO A 8 -25.35 0.05 -11.05
CA PRO A 8 -24.81 1.18 -11.78
C PRO A 8 -23.44 0.79 -12.36
N VAL A 9 -23.23 1.12 -13.62
CA VAL A 9 -21.95 0.86 -14.31
C VAL A 9 -21.14 2.13 -14.27
N TYR A 10 -20.06 2.10 -13.53
CA TYR A 10 -19.10 3.20 -13.43
C TYR A 10 -17.99 3.03 -14.45
N LYS A 11 -17.58 4.14 -15.06
CA LYS A 11 -16.51 4.13 -16.08
C LYS A 11 -15.44 5.14 -15.70
N ILE A 12 -14.19 4.70 -15.76
CA ILE A 12 -13.01 5.54 -15.53
C ILE A 12 -12.16 5.53 -16.80
N ARG A 13 -11.72 6.70 -17.24
CA ARG A 13 -10.78 6.85 -18.34
C ARG A 13 -9.39 7.09 -17.78
N SER A 14 -8.45 6.23 -18.14
CA SER A 14 -7.04 6.36 -17.80
C SER A 14 -6.35 7.49 -18.59
N CYS A 15 -5.15 7.91 -18.16
CA CYS A 15 -4.38 8.95 -18.84
C CYS A 15 -3.96 8.55 -20.26
N ASP A 16 -3.82 7.25 -20.53
CA ASP A 16 -3.53 6.66 -21.85
C ASP A 16 -4.81 6.39 -22.67
N GLY A 17 -5.95 6.92 -22.25
CA GLY A 17 -7.21 6.94 -23.01
C GLY A 17 -8.06 5.67 -22.90
N GLN A 18 -7.63 4.63 -22.17
CA GLN A 18 -8.42 3.41 -21.99
C GLN A 18 -9.60 3.68 -21.04
N ILE A 19 -10.77 3.13 -21.42
CA ILE A 19 -11.96 3.18 -20.56
C ILE A 19 -12.09 1.86 -19.82
N LEU A 20 -12.05 1.90 -18.50
CA LEU A 20 -12.23 0.77 -17.60
C LEU A 20 -13.59 0.85 -16.94
N VAL A 21 -14.30 -0.27 -16.93
CA VAL A 21 -15.54 -0.44 -16.16
C VAL A 21 -15.15 -0.84 -14.75
N VAL A 22 -15.64 -0.11 -13.76
CA VAL A 22 -15.39 -0.40 -12.35
C VAL A 22 -16.69 -0.74 -11.64
N GLN A 23 -16.58 -1.59 -10.66
CA GLN A 23 -17.68 -2.08 -9.86
C GLN A 23 -17.86 -1.20 -8.61
N ASP A 24 -19.01 -1.31 -7.97
CA ASP A 24 -19.37 -0.56 -6.77
C ASP A 24 -18.36 -0.74 -5.60
N TRP A 25 -17.77 -1.94 -5.45
CA TRP A 25 -16.75 -2.15 -4.40
C TRP A 25 -15.45 -1.36 -4.66
N VAL A 26 -15.08 -1.11 -5.93
CA VAL A 26 -13.94 -0.23 -6.25
C VAL A 26 -14.25 1.20 -5.83
N ILE A 27 -15.48 1.64 -6.10
CA ILE A 27 -15.95 2.96 -5.69
C ILE A 27 -15.96 3.08 -4.16
N ALA A 28 -16.42 2.04 -3.46
CA ALA A 28 -16.48 2.02 -1.99
C ALA A 28 -15.10 2.09 -1.33
N GLN A 29 -14.06 1.51 -1.94
CA GLN A 29 -12.69 1.55 -1.43
C GLN A 29 -11.97 2.90 -1.69
N SER A 30 -12.47 3.71 -2.62
CA SER A 30 -11.89 5.00 -2.97
C SER A 30 -12.78 6.14 -2.47
N LYS A 31 -12.28 6.92 -1.53
CA LYS A 31 -13.00 8.08 -1.02
C LYS A 31 -13.23 9.13 -2.12
N CYS A 32 -12.24 9.35 -2.97
CA CYS A 32 -12.35 10.25 -4.12
C CYS A 32 -13.47 9.80 -5.08
N LEU A 33 -13.45 8.53 -5.51
CA LEU A 33 -14.45 8.01 -6.45
C LEU A 33 -15.85 7.99 -5.83
N SER A 34 -15.98 7.64 -4.55
CA SER A 34 -17.28 7.61 -3.86
C SER A 34 -17.92 8.99 -3.83
N ILE A 35 -17.16 10.04 -3.58
CA ILE A 35 -17.65 11.42 -3.60
C ILE A 35 -18.05 11.82 -5.02
N VAL A 36 -17.18 11.61 -6.01
CA VAL A 36 -17.45 12.02 -7.39
C VAL A 36 -18.70 11.34 -7.94
N PHE A 37 -18.83 10.02 -7.75
CA PHE A 37 -19.97 9.27 -8.29
C PHE A 37 -21.25 9.44 -7.48
N ALA A 38 -21.18 9.88 -6.21
CA ALA A 38 -22.37 10.23 -5.43
C ALA A 38 -23.13 11.45 -6.02
N TYR A 39 -22.40 12.35 -6.67
CA TYR A 39 -22.97 13.56 -7.29
C TYR A 39 -23.25 13.44 -8.78
N GLN A 40 -22.88 12.31 -9.41
CA GLN A 40 -23.14 12.10 -10.83
C GLN A 40 -24.45 11.33 -11.05
N ASN A 41 -25.29 11.86 -11.95
CA ASN A 41 -26.45 11.13 -12.44
C ASN A 41 -25.99 10.01 -13.39
N VAL A 42 -26.45 8.79 -13.18
CA VAL A 42 -26.14 7.66 -14.06
C VAL A 42 -27.18 7.61 -15.19
N PRO A 43 -26.77 7.47 -16.48
CA PRO A 43 -25.42 7.22 -16.98
C PRO A 43 -24.53 8.47 -17.04
N ALA A 44 -23.35 8.37 -16.39
CA ALA A 44 -22.36 9.45 -16.41
C ALA A 44 -21.29 9.22 -17.47
N PRO A 45 -20.65 10.29 -17.98
CA PRO A 45 -19.46 10.14 -18.84
C PRO A 45 -18.32 9.48 -18.04
N PRO A 46 -17.35 8.82 -18.72
CA PRO A 46 -16.20 8.25 -18.03
C PRO A 46 -15.43 9.32 -17.26
N LEU A 47 -15.15 9.05 -15.98
CA LEU A 47 -14.33 9.94 -15.15
C LEU A 47 -12.88 9.90 -15.61
N GLN A 48 -12.32 11.05 -15.97
CA GLN A 48 -10.93 11.16 -16.38
C GLN A 48 -10.00 11.08 -15.16
N THR A 49 -8.97 10.22 -15.23
CA THR A 49 -7.91 10.13 -14.20
C THR A 49 -6.54 10.41 -14.83
N SER A 50 -5.58 10.77 -13.98
CA SER A 50 -4.17 10.88 -14.35
C SER A 50 -3.39 9.55 -14.23
N VAL A 51 -4.06 8.49 -13.79
CA VAL A 51 -3.47 7.15 -13.62
C VAL A 51 -3.50 6.40 -14.95
N CYS A 52 -2.39 5.75 -15.32
CA CYS A 52 -2.34 4.94 -16.54
C CYS A 52 -3.12 3.62 -16.38
N SER A 53 -3.55 3.04 -17.48
CA SER A 53 -4.41 1.85 -17.48
C SER A 53 -3.77 0.64 -16.82
N LEU A 54 -2.45 0.46 -16.97
CA LEU A 54 -1.72 -0.65 -16.33
C LEU A 54 -1.84 -0.57 -14.80
N VAL A 55 -1.54 0.59 -14.22
CA VAL A 55 -1.61 0.81 -12.77
C VAL A 55 -3.06 0.74 -12.30
N LEU A 56 -3.98 1.35 -13.05
CA LEU A 56 -5.40 1.35 -12.70
C LEU A 56 -6.00 -0.06 -12.64
N LYS A 57 -5.60 -0.97 -13.55
CA LYS A 57 -5.98 -2.38 -13.51
C LYS A 57 -5.48 -3.07 -12.24
N LYS A 58 -4.26 -2.75 -11.78
CA LYS A 58 -3.71 -3.29 -10.53
C LYS A 58 -4.42 -2.73 -9.30
N VAL A 59 -4.80 -1.46 -9.31
CA VAL A 59 -5.64 -0.88 -8.26
C VAL A 59 -7.00 -1.58 -8.18
N ILE A 60 -7.64 -1.83 -9.33
CA ILE A 60 -8.93 -2.55 -9.38
C ILE A 60 -8.77 -4.00 -8.87
N GLU A 61 -7.69 -4.68 -9.22
CA GLU A 61 -7.36 -6.03 -8.74
C GLU A 61 -7.24 -6.04 -7.21
N TRP A 62 -6.51 -5.07 -6.63
CA TRP A 62 -6.39 -4.91 -5.19
C TRP A 62 -7.75 -4.66 -4.53
N CYS A 63 -8.54 -3.71 -5.04
CA CYS A 63 -9.88 -3.43 -4.52
C CYS A 63 -10.82 -4.64 -4.60
N SER A 64 -10.68 -5.48 -5.63
CA SER A 64 -11.48 -6.70 -5.77
C SER A 64 -11.17 -7.70 -4.66
N GLN A 65 -9.90 -7.84 -4.27
CA GLN A 65 -9.48 -8.70 -3.17
C GLN A 65 -10.00 -8.18 -1.82
N HIS A 66 -9.98 -6.86 -1.64
CA HIS A 66 -10.38 -6.18 -0.39
C HIS A 66 -11.82 -5.66 -0.41
N ARG A 67 -12.68 -6.21 -1.27
CA ARG A 67 -14.05 -5.73 -1.47
C ARG A 67 -14.95 -5.75 -0.22
N HIS A 68 -14.58 -6.55 0.78
CA HIS A 68 -15.33 -6.69 2.04
C HIS A 68 -14.68 -5.95 3.21
N ASP A 69 -13.52 -5.35 2.97
CA ASP A 69 -12.79 -4.63 3.99
C ASP A 69 -13.33 -3.21 4.14
N ASN A 70 -13.12 -2.61 5.31
CA ASN A 70 -13.48 -1.22 5.52
C ASN A 70 -12.55 -0.31 4.69
N ALA A 71 -13.11 0.65 3.96
CA ALA A 71 -12.35 1.59 3.14
C ALA A 71 -11.35 2.46 3.94
N ASP A 72 -11.64 2.70 5.22
CA ASP A 72 -10.76 3.44 6.13
C ASP A 72 -9.79 2.54 6.90
N GLN A 73 -9.75 1.23 6.57
CA GLN A 73 -8.87 0.32 7.28
C GLN A 73 -7.40 0.62 6.99
N VAL A 74 -6.63 0.79 8.06
CA VAL A 74 -5.18 0.85 8.04
C VAL A 74 -4.63 -0.47 8.57
N TYR A 75 -3.75 -1.10 7.79
CA TYR A 75 -3.18 -2.39 8.17
C TYR A 75 -1.94 -2.19 9.04
N ARG A 76 -1.92 -2.80 10.24
CA ARG A 76 -0.73 -2.77 11.10
C ARG A 76 0.44 -3.52 10.46
N ASN A 77 0.18 -4.68 9.88
CA ASN A 77 1.14 -5.49 9.15
C ASN A 77 0.67 -5.67 7.71
N ILE A 78 1.58 -5.98 6.79
CA ILE A 78 1.23 -6.30 5.40
C ILE A 78 0.70 -7.74 5.37
N PRO A 79 -0.58 -7.98 4.98
CA PRO A 79 -1.12 -9.33 4.84
C PRO A 79 -0.35 -10.14 3.80
N ASN A 80 -0.37 -11.47 3.89
CA ASN A 80 0.40 -12.34 3.00
C ASN A 80 0.07 -12.15 1.53
N TRP A 81 -1.21 -12.00 1.19
CA TRP A 81 -1.62 -11.75 -0.18
C TRP A 81 -1.08 -10.41 -0.70
N ASP A 82 -1.17 -9.37 0.12
CA ASP A 82 -0.65 -8.05 -0.21
C ASP A 82 0.87 -8.05 -0.38
N ALA A 83 1.59 -8.77 0.46
CA ALA A 83 3.04 -8.92 0.33
C ALA A 83 3.42 -9.52 -1.02
N GLN A 84 2.71 -10.57 -1.46
CA GLN A 84 2.91 -11.18 -2.77
C GLN A 84 2.52 -10.22 -3.90
N PHE A 85 1.36 -9.56 -3.79
CA PHE A 85 0.89 -8.58 -4.77
C PHE A 85 1.89 -7.43 -4.96
N LEU A 86 2.43 -6.87 -3.87
CA LEU A 86 3.42 -5.80 -3.94
C LEU A 86 4.76 -6.29 -4.51
N GLN A 87 5.18 -7.51 -4.18
CA GLN A 87 6.38 -8.11 -4.73
C GLN A 87 6.27 -8.34 -6.25
N ASP A 88 5.14 -8.85 -6.71
CA ASP A 88 4.89 -9.09 -8.14
C ASP A 88 4.81 -7.78 -8.93
N ASN A 89 4.41 -6.71 -8.27
CA ASN A 89 4.25 -5.37 -8.86
C ASN A 89 5.35 -4.38 -8.43
N LYS A 90 6.49 -4.84 -7.91
CA LYS A 90 7.57 -3.97 -7.41
C LYS A 90 8.07 -2.96 -8.43
N GLY A 91 8.05 -3.28 -9.72
CA GLY A 91 8.46 -2.39 -10.80
C GLY A 91 7.56 -1.16 -10.98
N ILE A 92 6.31 -1.22 -10.51
CA ILE A 92 5.34 -0.13 -10.56
C ILE A 92 4.90 0.35 -9.17
N LEU A 93 5.62 -0.05 -8.11
CA LEU A 93 5.21 0.21 -6.74
C LEU A 93 5.02 1.70 -6.44
N LEU A 94 5.91 2.56 -6.93
CA LEU A 94 5.78 4.01 -6.76
C LEU A 94 4.55 4.58 -7.49
N HIS A 95 4.22 4.04 -8.66
CA HIS A 95 3.01 4.43 -9.38
C HIS A 95 1.74 3.92 -8.68
N LEU A 96 1.80 2.75 -8.01
CA LEU A 96 0.71 2.26 -7.17
C LEU A 96 0.48 3.18 -5.97
N ILE A 97 1.55 3.65 -5.33
CA ILE A 97 1.46 4.62 -4.22
C ILE A 97 0.82 5.92 -4.72
N GLU A 98 1.30 6.47 -5.83
CA GLU A 98 0.74 7.69 -6.42
C GLU A 98 -0.74 7.51 -6.79
N ALA A 99 -1.12 6.39 -7.39
CA ALA A 99 -2.49 6.08 -7.73
C ALA A 99 -3.38 5.94 -6.49
N ALA A 100 -2.91 5.21 -5.48
CA ALA A 100 -3.62 5.04 -4.21
C ALA A 100 -3.83 6.38 -3.50
N PHE A 101 -2.85 7.25 -3.53
CA PHE A 101 -2.94 8.60 -3.00
C PHE A 101 -3.98 9.44 -3.76
N ARG A 102 -3.88 9.50 -5.10
CA ARG A 102 -4.80 10.28 -5.94
C ARG A 102 -6.26 9.81 -5.88
N LEU A 103 -6.45 8.51 -5.74
CA LEU A 103 -7.78 7.90 -5.62
C LEU A 103 -8.26 7.80 -4.17
N GLU A 104 -7.44 8.24 -3.22
CA GLU A 104 -7.71 8.17 -1.78
C GLU A 104 -8.10 6.75 -1.32
N ILE A 105 -7.28 5.76 -1.70
CA ILE A 105 -7.43 4.36 -1.26
C ILE A 105 -6.45 4.12 -0.10
N ARG A 106 -6.91 4.37 1.13
CA ARG A 106 -6.08 4.36 2.34
C ARG A 106 -5.40 3.02 2.60
N GLY A 107 -6.11 1.91 2.45
CA GLY A 107 -5.56 0.57 2.67
C GLY A 107 -4.37 0.28 1.77
N LEU A 108 -4.52 0.48 0.45
CA LEU A 108 -3.44 0.27 -0.52
C LEU A 108 -2.26 1.22 -0.28
N LEU A 109 -2.54 2.50 0.01
CA LEU A 109 -1.50 3.48 0.32
C LEU A 109 -0.68 3.05 1.53
N SER A 110 -1.34 2.63 2.61
CA SER A 110 -0.70 2.19 3.85
C SER A 110 0.27 1.02 3.62
N ILE A 111 -0.20 -0.07 3.00
CA ILE A 111 0.63 -1.27 2.78
C ILE A 111 1.77 -1.00 1.79
N ALA A 112 1.53 -0.20 0.74
CA ALA A 112 2.55 0.12 -0.26
C ALA A 112 3.66 1.02 0.33
N CYS A 113 3.32 2.00 1.17
CA CYS A 113 4.30 2.80 1.90
C CYS A 113 5.12 1.97 2.89
N LYS A 114 4.49 1.01 3.59
CA LYS A 114 5.20 0.07 4.47
C LYS A 114 6.16 -0.82 3.70
N ALA A 115 5.77 -1.33 2.53
CA ALA A 115 6.65 -2.12 1.70
C ALA A 115 7.91 -1.34 1.28
N VAL A 116 7.75 -0.05 0.88
CA VAL A 116 8.89 0.81 0.55
C VAL A 116 9.74 1.10 1.80
N SER A 117 9.12 1.28 2.96
CA SER A 117 9.80 1.47 4.25
C SER A 117 10.72 0.27 4.54
N ILE A 118 10.21 -0.95 4.48
CA ILE A 118 10.98 -2.19 4.68
C ILE A 118 12.11 -2.31 3.66
N MET A 119 11.84 -2.06 2.37
CA MET A 119 12.84 -2.17 1.32
C MET A 119 13.94 -1.11 1.41
N SER A 120 13.67 0.05 1.97
CA SER A 120 14.61 1.18 2.05
C SER A 120 15.26 1.35 3.41
N GLY A 121 14.83 0.60 4.44
CA GLY A 121 15.28 0.77 5.82
C GLY A 121 14.93 2.15 6.40
N ARG A 122 13.82 2.76 5.95
CA ARG A 122 13.38 4.09 6.38
C ARG A 122 12.04 3.99 7.09
N SER A 123 11.71 4.97 7.93
CA SER A 123 10.37 5.03 8.53
C SER A 123 9.28 5.26 7.48
N VAL A 124 8.07 4.76 7.76
CA VAL A 124 6.90 4.99 6.88
C VAL A 124 6.62 6.49 6.71
N ARG A 125 6.81 7.28 7.79
CA ARG A 125 6.67 8.73 7.77
C ARG A 125 7.64 9.38 6.79
N ASP A 126 8.92 8.99 6.80
CA ASP A 126 9.93 9.49 5.87
C ASP A 126 9.61 9.13 4.42
N VAL A 127 9.09 7.91 4.18
CA VAL A 127 8.64 7.47 2.87
C VAL A 127 7.48 8.35 2.38
N LYS A 128 6.45 8.56 3.20
CA LYS A 128 5.31 9.41 2.86
C LYS A 128 5.75 10.84 2.55
N LEU A 129 6.63 11.41 3.38
CA LEU A 129 7.14 12.78 3.20
C LEU A 129 7.91 12.91 1.87
N ARG A 130 8.79 11.97 1.55
CA ARG A 130 9.58 11.98 0.31
C ARG A 130 8.73 11.83 -0.94
N LEU A 131 7.71 10.98 -0.87
CA LEU A 131 6.76 10.76 -1.97
C LEU A 131 5.67 11.84 -2.04
N ARG A 132 5.64 12.76 -1.06
CA ARG A 132 4.62 13.83 -0.95
C ARG A 132 3.19 13.28 -0.91
N VAL A 133 3.01 12.12 -0.29
CA VAL A 133 1.72 11.45 -0.13
C VAL A 133 1.17 11.57 1.31
N GLY A 134 1.67 12.51 2.09
CA GLY A 134 1.16 12.85 3.41
C GLY A 134 -0.19 13.56 3.35
N GLY A 135 -0.92 13.55 4.46
CA GLY A 135 -2.21 14.25 4.62
C GLY A 135 -3.46 13.39 4.47
N LEU A 136 -3.35 12.14 4.06
CA LEU A 136 -4.45 11.17 4.10
C LEU A 136 -4.34 10.30 5.35
N GLY A 137 -4.81 10.81 6.49
CA GLY A 137 -4.92 10.02 7.72
C GLY A 137 -3.67 9.99 8.58
N ASP A 138 -2.90 11.08 8.61
CA ASP A 138 -1.73 11.20 9.51
C ASP A 138 -2.13 11.21 11.00
N GLU A 139 -3.45 11.25 11.31
CA GLU A 139 -3.96 11.21 12.68
C GLU A 139 -3.96 9.80 13.29
N ASP A 140 -3.90 8.75 12.45
CA ASP A 140 -3.92 7.35 12.89
C ASP A 140 -2.53 6.68 12.82
N ASP A 141 -1.49 7.41 12.42
CA ASP A 141 -0.11 6.91 12.29
C ASP A 141 0.69 7.05 13.62
N ASP A 142 0.02 7.14 14.79
CA ASP A 142 0.64 6.98 16.12
C ASP A 142 1.09 5.52 16.35
N PHE A 143 1.56 4.85 15.31
CA PHE A 143 2.37 3.67 15.46
C PHE A 143 3.77 4.13 15.85
N GLU A 144 4.04 4.07 17.15
CA GLU A 144 5.36 4.17 17.71
C GLU A 144 6.30 3.28 16.88
N ASP A 145 7.35 3.87 16.31
CA ASP A 145 8.41 3.20 15.55
C ASP A 145 9.29 2.29 16.45
N ASP A 146 8.72 1.75 17.55
CA ASP A 146 9.45 0.99 18.58
C ASP A 146 9.88 -0.41 18.16
N ASP A 147 9.55 -0.86 16.94
CA ASP A 147 9.98 -2.17 16.43
C ASP A 147 11.02 -2.09 15.30
N ILE A 148 11.90 -1.08 15.32
CA ILE A 148 13.17 -1.21 14.61
C ILE A 148 14.02 -2.14 15.45
N LEU A 149 14.04 -3.40 15.02
CA LEU A 149 14.93 -4.47 15.44
C LEU A 149 16.27 -3.90 15.92
N GLU A 150 16.46 -3.79 17.23
CA GLU A 150 17.77 -3.90 17.82
C GLU A 150 18.24 -5.33 17.51
N GLN A 151 18.91 -5.49 16.41
CA GLN A 151 19.81 -6.61 16.23
C GLN A 151 20.95 -6.32 17.20
N ASP A 152 20.82 -6.90 18.39
CA ASP A 152 21.94 -7.12 19.28
C ASP A 152 23.00 -7.90 18.49
N GLU A 153 23.97 -7.18 17.96
CA GLU A 153 25.27 -7.75 17.60
C GLU A 153 25.90 -8.16 18.91
N GLU A 154 25.64 -9.39 19.36
CA GLU A 154 26.45 -10.06 20.37
C GLU A 154 27.85 -10.21 19.77
N GLU A 155 28.71 -9.23 20.01
CA GLU A 155 30.14 -9.40 19.90
C GLU A 155 30.55 -10.45 20.92
N GLU A 156 30.70 -11.70 20.50
CA GLU A 156 31.45 -12.70 21.24
C GLU A 156 32.94 -12.27 21.30
N ASP A 157 33.26 -11.53 22.34
CA ASP A 157 34.64 -11.37 22.76
C ASP A 157 35.17 -12.72 23.27
N GLY A 158 35.60 -13.56 22.33
CA GLY A 158 36.36 -14.77 22.58
C GLY A 158 37.76 -14.44 23.06
N ASP A 159 37.89 -14.13 24.34
CA ASP A 159 39.18 -13.99 25.02
C ASP A 159 39.74 -15.38 25.35
N ASP A 160 40.20 -16.10 24.32
CA ASP A 160 41.00 -17.33 24.49
C ASP A 160 42.44 -16.93 24.89
N ALA A 161 42.59 -16.62 26.17
CA ALA A 161 43.88 -16.54 26.80
C ALA A 161 44.52 -17.94 26.84
N GLU A 162 45.29 -18.24 25.81
CA GLU A 162 46.12 -19.43 25.70
C GLU A 162 47.17 -19.42 26.80
N ARG A 163 46.85 -20.14 27.91
CA ARG A 163 47.79 -20.42 28.99
C ARG A 163 48.79 -21.49 28.54
N LEU A 164 50.00 -21.05 28.21
CA LEU A 164 51.16 -21.93 27.99
C LEU A 164 51.48 -22.69 29.27
N PRO A 165 51.76 -24.02 29.19
CA PRO A 165 52.17 -24.81 30.34
C PRO A 165 53.63 -24.49 30.75
N PRO A 166 54.00 -24.60 32.05
CA PRO A 166 55.35 -24.30 32.50
C PRO A 166 56.34 -25.35 32.05
N ILE A 167 57.50 -24.88 31.61
CA ILE A 167 58.64 -25.68 31.16
C ILE A 167 59.31 -26.33 32.42
N PRO A 168 59.56 -27.66 32.46
CA PRO A 168 60.28 -28.26 33.58
C PRO A 168 61.74 -27.90 33.50
N ALA A 169 62.30 -27.42 34.62
CA ALA A 169 63.69 -27.19 34.79
C ALA A 169 64.43 -28.53 34.94
N ALA A 170 65.58 -28.65 34.27
CA ALA A 170 66.51 -29.74 34.36
C ALA A 170 67.37 -29.67 35.67
#